data_ca315274d438e4e4b05958c19c9bc28a
#
_entry.id   ca315274d438e4e4b05958c19c9bc28a
#
_cell.length_a   1.000
_cell.length_b   1.000
_cell.length_c   1.000
_cell.angle_alpha   90.00
_cell.angle_beta   90.00
_cell.angle_gamma   90.00
#
_symmetry.space_group_name_H-M   'P 1'
#
loop_
_entity.id
_entity.type
_entity.pdbx_description
1 polymer ?
#
loop_
_entity_poly.entity_id
_entity_poly.type
_entity_poly.pdbx_seq_one_letter_code
_entity_poly.pdbx_strand_id
1 'polypeptide(L)'
;MPVTTLRLSEEEVRRIDRIAKREGVDRSVLLRRAISGGLREILMSDAIERYRRGECSAWRAASDADLGLWEFLDELARRGVPFRTDERHLETLIEELE
;
A
#
# COMPACT_ATOMS: atom_id res chain seq x y z
N MET A 1 -3.09 10.27 -20.89
CA MET A 1 -3.34 9.29 -19.82
C MET A 1 -4.02 8.05 -20.38
N PRO A 2 -3.60 6.87 -19.96
CA PRO A 2 -4.31 5.64 -20.36
C PRO A 2 -5.73 5.64 -19.81
N VAL A 3 -6.63 5.02 -20.54
CA VAL A 3 -8.01 4.85 -20.09
C VAL A 3 -8.24 3.38 -19.76
N THR A 4 -8.82 3.13 -18.58
CA THR A 4 -9.13 1.78 -18.12
C THR A 4 -10.64 1.71 -17.83
N THR A 5 -11.26 0.63 -18.28
CA THR A 5 -12.69 0.40 -18.05
C THR A 5 -12.87 -0.63 -16.94
N LEU A 6 -13.77 -0.36 -16.03
CA LEU A 6 -14.06 -1.22 -14.90
C LEU A 6 -15.55 -1.49 -14.79
N ARG A 7 -15.92 -2.75 -14.57
CA ARG A 7 -17.32 -3.13 -14.33
C ARG A 7 -17.53 -3.30 -12.83
N LEU A 8 -18.60 -2.69 -12.35
CA LEU A 8 -18.98 -2.77 -10.94
C LEU A 8 -20.38 -3.36 -10.83
N SER A 9 -20.64 -4.05 -9.73
CA SER A 9 -21.98 -4.56 -9.44
C SER A 9 -22.91 -3.40 -9.12
N GLU A 10 -24.21 -3.62 -9.24
CA GLU A 10 -25.21 -2.61 -8.89
C GLU A 10 -25.08 -2.19 -7.42
N GLU A 11 -24.79 -3.13 -6.55
CA GLU A 11 -24.59 -2.85 -5.13
C GLU A 11 -23.39 -1.95 -4.88
N GLU A 12 -22.27 -2.23 -5.55
CA GLU A 12 -21.08 -1.41 -5.45
C GLU A 12 -21.33 0.02 -5.93
N VAL A 13 -22.03 0.17 -7.06
CA VAL A 13 -22.39 1.48 -7.60
C VAL A 13 -23.28 2.22 -6.61
N ARG A 14 -24.25 1.56 -6.01
CA ARG A 14 -25.14 2.19 -5.02
C ARG A 14 -24.39 2.68 -3.79
N ARG A 15 -23.44 1.90 -3.31
CA ARG A 15 -22.62 2.28 -2.17
C ARG A 15 -21.75 3.51 -2.48
N ILE A 16 -21.15 3.50 -3.66
CA ILE A 16 -20.32 4.60 -4.13
C ILE A 16 -21.17 5.87 -4.27
N ASP A 17 -22.33 5.78 -4.91
CA ASP A 17 -23.21 6.93 -5.12
C ASP A 17 -23.72 7.51 -3.79
N ARG A 18 -23.99 6.64 -2.82
CA ARG A 18 -24.45 7.07 -1.50
C ARG A 18 -23.37 7.94 -0.81
N ILE A 19 -22.12 7.47 -0.85
CA ILE A 19 -21.01 8.21 -0.23
C ILE A 19 -20.70 9.48 -1.00
N ALA A 20 -20.69 9.40 -2.32
CA ALA A 20 -20.43 10.56 -3.17
C ALA A 20 -21.46 11.67 -2.91
N LYS A 21 -22.71 11.30 -2.80
CA LYS A 21 -23.78 12.24 -2.50
C LYS A 21 -23.61 12.86 -1.11
N ARG A 22 -23.25 12.05 -0.13
CA ARG A 22 -23.03 12.51 1.24
C ARG A 22 -21.88 13.52 1.32
N GLU A 23 -20.80 13.27 0.56
CA GLU A 23 -19.64 14.14 0.53
C GLU A 23 -19.74 15.29 -0.47
N GLY A 24 -20.77 15.31 -1.29
CA GLY A 24 -20.94 16.36 -2.29
C GLY A 24 -19.93 16.31 -3.42
N VAL A 25 -19.48 15.11 -3.79
CA VAL A 25 -18.52 14.92 -4.87
C VAL A 25 -19.10 14.03 -5.96
N ASP A 26 -18.51 14.08 -7.16
CA ASP A 26 -18.92 13.22 -8.26
C ASP A 26 -18.48 11.77 -8.04
N ARG A 27 -19.21 10.84 -8.64
CA ARG A 27 -18.85 9.41 -8.59
C ARG A 27 -17.40 9.19 -9.03
N SER A 28 -16.96 9.85 -10.10
CA SER A 28 -15.62 9.69 -10.65
C SER A 28 -14.54 10.12 -9.65
N VAL A 29 -14.79 11.17 -8.87
CA VAL A 29 -13.86 11.64 -7.84
C VAL A 29 -13.72 10.59 -6.74
N LEU A 30 -14.84 10.05 -6.28
CA LEU A 30 -14.83 9.02 -5.24
C LEU A 30 -14.18 7.73 -5.74
N LEU A 31 -14.49 7.32 -6.97
CA LEU A 31 -13.87 6.12 -7.57
C LEU A 31 -12.36 6.26 -7.65
N ARG A 32 -11.87 7.40 -8.10
CA ARG A 32 -10.43 7.64 -8.19
C ARG A 32 -9.76 7.55 -6.82
N ARG A 33 -10.39 8.15 -5.82
CA ARG A 33 -9.88 8.08 -4.45
C ARG A 33 -9.87 6.66 -3.90
N ALA A 34 -10.93 5.90 -4.16
CA ALA A 34 -11.04 4.51 -3.74
C ALA A 34 -9.96 3.64 -4.40
N ILE A 35 -9.73 3.83 -5.70
CA ILE A 35 -8.70 3.09 -6.44
C ILE A 35 -7.31 3.43 -5.91
N SER A 36 -7.02 4.71 -5.70
CA SER A 36 -5.72 5.14 -5.17
C SER A 36 -5.46 4.56 -3.78
N GLY A 37 -6.47 4.60 -2.91
CA GLY A 37 -6.37 4.03 -1.57
C GLY A 37 -6.21 2.52 -1.59
N GLY A 38 -6.98 1.84 -2.42
CA GLY A 38 -6.89 0.39 -2.58
C GLY A 38 -5.56 -0.05 -3.16
N LEU A 39 -5.05 0.68 -4.14
CA LEU A 39 -3.75 0.39 -4.74
C LEU A 39 -2.63 0.53 -3.71
N ARG A 40 -2.67 1.60 -2.90
CA ARG A 40 -1.70 1.81 -1.84
C ARG A 40 -1.70 0.63 -0.86
N GLU A 41 -2.89 0.15 -0.48
CA GLU A 41 -3.03 -0.99 0.42
C GLU A 41 -2.46 -2.27 -0.21
N ILE A 42 -2.70 -2.50 -1.49
CA ILE A 42 -2.18 -3.66 -2.21
C ILE A 42 -0.66 -3.61 -2.27
N LEU A 43 -0.09 -2.44 -2.60
CA LEU A 43 1.37 -2.27 -2.67
C LEU A 43 2.01 -2.49 -1.30
N MET A 44 1.37 -1.98 -0.24
CA MET A 44 1.84 -2.17 1.13
C MET A 44 1.83 -3.64 1.52
N SER A 45 0.71 -4.32 1.29
CA SER A 45 0.56 -5.74 1.63
C SER A 45 1.56 -6.60 0.89
N ASP A 46 1.78 -6.32 -0.39
CA ASP A 46 2.75 -7.04 -1.21
C ASP A 46 4.18 -6.83 -0.69
N ALA A 47 4.54 -5.58 -0.37
CA ALA A 47 5.87 -5.25 0.13
C ALA A 47 6.15 -5.93 1.48
N ILE A 48 5.17 -5.93 2.38
CA ILE A 48 5.29 -6.57 3.68
C ILE A 48 5.44 -8.07 3.54
N GLU A 49 4.67 -8.69 2.64
CA GLU A 49 4.75 -10.13 2.42
C GLU A 49 6.11 -10.54 1.86
N ARG A 50 6.65 -9.79 0.90
CA ARG A 50 7.98 -10.05 0.37
C ARG A 50 9.06 -9.89 1.44
N TYR A 51 8.93 -8.87 2.26
CA TYR A 51 9.84 -8.67 3.38
C TYR A 51 9.75 -9.83 4.38
N ARG A 52 8.53 -10.24 4.73
CA ARG A 52 8.29 -11.35 5.65
C ARG A 52 8.93 -12.65 5.17
N ARG A 53 8.91 -12.88 3.86
CA ARG A 53 9.52 -14.07 3.23
C ARG A 53 11.04 -13.98 3.11
N GLY A 54 11.61 -12.84 3.42
CA GLY A 54 13.05 -12.63 3.29
C GLY A 54 13.51 -12.30 1.89
N GLU A 55 12.61 -11.93 1.00
CA GLU A 55 12.93 -11.62 -0.40
C GLU A 55 13.57 -10.25 -0.58
N CYS A 56 13.37 -9.34 0.38
CA CYS A 56 13.95 -8.00 0.32
C CYS A 56 14.16 -7.44 1.73
N SER A 57 14.95 -6.38 1.82
CA SER A 57 15.16 -5.65 3.06
C SER A 57 13.95 -4.76 3.37
N ALA A 58 13.86 -4.25 4.60
CA ALA A 58 12.82 -3.31 4.99
C ALA A 58 12.90 -2.02 4.17
N TRP A 59 14.11 -1.54 3.92
CA TRP A 59 14.33 -0.33 3.10
C TRP A 59 13.78 -0.52 1.69
N ARG A 60 14.12 -1.65 1.06
CA ARG A 60 13.66 -1.95 -0.28
C ARG A 60 12.15 -2.10 -0.34
N ALA A 61 11.55 -2.81 0.62
CA ALA A 61 10.11 -2.98 0.70
C ALA A 61 9.41 -1.63 0.87
N ALA A 62 9.94 -0.77 1.73
CA ALA A 62 9.40 0.57 1.93
C ALA A 62 9.44 1.39 0.65
N SER A 63 10.56 1.34 -0.06
CA SER A 63 10.73 2.03 -1.34
C SER A 63 9.73 1.54 -2.38
N ASP A 64 9.53 0.23 -2.49
CA ASP A 64 8.59 -0.36 -3.42
C ASP A 64 7.14 0.01 -3.11
N ALA A 65 6.83 0.27 -1.85
CA ALA A 65 5.49 0.71 -1.41
C ALA A 65 5.35 2.24 -1.40
N ASP A 66 6.37 2.95 -1.86
CA ASP A 66 6.41 4.42 -1.88
C ASP A 66 6.23 5.01 -0.49
N LEU A 67 6.91 4.42 0.50
CA LEU A 67 6.87 4.85 1.89
C LEU A 67 8.27 5.18 2.40
N GLY A 68 8.33 6.02 3.44
CA GLY A 68 9.53 6.19 4.21
C GLY A 68 9.80 4.93 5.05
N LEU A 69 11.05 4.71 5.44
CA LEU A 69 11.41 3.54 6.23
C LEU A 69 10.63 3.48 7.55
N TRP A 70 10.53 4.61 8.25
CA TRP A 70 9.82 4.66 9.53
C TRP A 70 8.33 4.34 9.41
N GLU A 71 7.70 4.83 8.34
CA GLU A 71 6.30 4.51 8.06
C GLU A 71 6.11 3.02 7.82
N PHE A 72 7.06 2.41 7.09
CA PHE A 72 7.04 0.98 6.82
C PHE A 72 7.20 0.17 8.11
N LEU A 73 8.13 0.58 8.98
CA LEU A 73 8.35 -0.10 10.26
C LEU A 73 7.12 -0.01 11.18
N ASP A 74 6.45 1.15 11.17
CA ASP A 74 5.20 1.32 11.91
C ASP A 74 4.12 0.36 11.40
N GLU A 75 4.05 0.18 10.09
CA GLU A 75 3.07 -0.72 9.49
C GLU A 75 3.37 -2.18 9.83
N LEU A 76 4.64 -2.57 9.85
CA LEU A 76 5.05 -3.89 10.30
C LEU A 76 4.55 -4.15 11.73
N ALA A 77 4.74 -3.17 12.60
CA ALA A 77 4.31 -3.28 13.99
C ALA A 77 2.80 -3.47 14.09
N ARG A 78 2.03 -2.69 13.34
CA ARG A 78 0.57 -2.81 13.33
C ARG A 78 0.09 -4.17 12.87
N ARG A 79 0.79 -4.78 11.91
CA ARG A 79 0.43 -6.07 11.35
C ARG A 79 1.05 -7.25 12.10
N GLY A 80 1.81 -6.96 13.15
CA GLY A 80 2.44 -8.00 13.95
C GLY A 80 3.58 -8.73 13.24
N VAL A 81 4.22 -8.07 12.28
CA VAL A 81 5.36 -8.62 11.56
C VAL A 81 6.63 -8.12 12.22
N PRO A 82 7.48 -9.02 12.74
CA PRO A 82 8.70 -8.58 13.43
C PRO A 82 9.73 -8.00 12.47
N PHE A 83 10.40 -6.96 12.93
CA PHE A 83 11.55 -6.40 12.20
C PHE A 83 12.74 -7.35 12.41
N ARG A 84 13.37 -7.75 11.31
CA ARG A 84 14.53 -8.63 11.37
C ARG A 84 15.78 -7.79 11.66
N THR A 85 16.52 -8.22 12.68
CA THR A 85 17.71 -7.52 13.15
C THR A 85 18.96 -8.36 13.02
N ASP A 86 18.94 -9.41 12.20
CA ASP A 86 20.13 -10.21 12.01
C ASP A 86 21.18 -9.40 11.24
N GLU A 87 22.43 -9.78 11.43
CA GLU A 87 23.59 -9.06 10.88
C GLU A 87 23.51 -8.90 9.36
N ARG A 88 23.04 -9.93 8.66
CA ARG A 88 22.93 -9.94 7.22
C ARG A 88 21.95 -8.86 6.72
N HIS A 89 20.81 -8.71 7.39
CA HIS A 89 19.83 -7.71 7.02
C HIS A 89 20.30 -6.30 7.33
N LEU A 90 21.05 -6.13 8.42
CA LEU A 90 21.62 -4.83 8.78
C LEU A 90 22.63 -4.38 7.74
N GLU A 91 23.46 -5.30 7.25
CA GLU A 91 24.43 -5.00 6.20
C GLU A 91 23.74 -4.56 4.92
N THR A 92 22.70 -5.29 4.51
CA THR A 92 21.91 -4.94 3.32
C THR A 92 21.25 -3.57 3.48
N LEU A 93 20.71 -3.29 4.65
CA LEU A 93 20.07 -2.01 4.94
C LEU A 93 21.07 -0.86 4.86
N ILE A 94 22.27 -1.05 5.41
CA ILE A 94 23.33 -0.05 5.36
C ILE A 94 23.76 0.21 3.91
N GLU A 95 23.93 -0.84 3.12
CA GLU A 95 24.28 -0.71 1.70
C GLU A 95 23.23 0.10 0.93
N GLU A 96 21.95 -0.13 1.18
CA GLU A 96 20.88 0.59 0.52
C GLU A 96 20.79 2.06 0.94
N LEU A 97 21.27 2.39 2.14
CA LEU A 97 21.29 3.77 2.64
C LEU A 97 22.43 4.60 2.07
N GLU A 98 23.47 3.94 1.61
CA GLU A 98 24.62 4.60 0.98
C GLU A 98 24.31 4.94 -0.50
#